data_1b8e0068caf4164c8d3929ee9260c624
#
_entry.id   1b8e0068caf4164c8d3929ee9260c624
#
_cell.length_a   1.000
_cell.length_b   1.000
_cell.length_c   1.000
_cell.angle_alpha   90.00
_cell.angle_beta   90.00
_cell.angle_gamma   90.00
#
_symmetry.space_group_name_H-M   'P 1'
#
loop_
_entity.id
_entity.type
_entity.pdbx_description
1 polymer ?
#
loop_
_entity_poly.entity_id
_entity_poly.type
_entity_poly.pdbx_seq_one_letter_code
_entity_poly.pdbx_strand_id
1 'polypeptide(L)'
;MINRLGGGLLFLVLGAFSVLGTSAAAQAERYVPTIWVDPDGCEHWVMDDGAEGYMSPHLTPEGLPVCRQGPTCGTLNTDQFFATDQHRIDARGRARLLNFFRSSEATVFSIAGHTYARASDAYNLRLSQRRANAVAAIVREAGKQVSQSVGYGERKPRATNNTA
;
A
#
# COMPACT_ATOMS: atom_id res chain seq x y z
N MET A 1 -23.16 -102.33 -1.61
CA MET A 1 -24.40 -101.86 -2.32
C MET A 1 -24.73 -100.49 -1.94
N ILE A 2 -24.92 -99.65 -2.93
CA ILE A 2 -25.58 -98.38 -2.97
C ILE A 2 -24.89 -97.17 -2.36
N ASN A 3 -24.39 -96.48 -3.25
CA ASN A 3 -23.99 -95.09 -3.37
C ASN A 3 -25.03 -94.06 -2.88
N ARG A 4 -24.63 -93.01 -2.20
CA ARG A 4 -25.29 -91.73 -2.22
C ARG A 4 -24.31 -90.54 -2.32
N LEU A 5 -24.33 -89.91 -3.43
CA LEU A 5 -23.75 -88.60 -3.71
C LEU A 5 -24.50 -87.55 -2.91
N GLY A 6 -23.78 -86.77 -2.15
CA GLY A 6 -24.26 -85.57 -1.53
C GLY A 6 -23.58 -84.35 -2.18
N GLY A 7 -24.31 -83.70 -3.06
CA GLY A 7 -23.82 -82.47 -3.69
C GLY A 7 -23.78 -81.29 -2.70
N GLY A 8 -22.58 -80.78 -2.45
CA GLY A 8 -22.41 -79.56 -1.70
C GLY A 8 -22.65 -78.36 -2.60
N LEU A 9 -23.65 -77.58 -2.27
CA LEU A 9 -23.99 -76.33 -2.91
C LEU A 9 -23.06 -75.22 -2.36
N LEU A 10 -22.15 -74.80 -3.20
CA LEU A 10 -21.23 -73.69 -2.87
C LEU A 10 -21.98 -72.37 -3.05
N PHE A 11 -22.35 -71.71 -1.94
CA PHE A 11 -22.88 -70.36 -1.97
C PHE A 11 -21.71 -69.36 -2.08
N LEU A 12 -21.59 -68.75 -3.24
CA LEU A 12 -20.75 -67.61 -3.47
C LEU A 12 -21.48 -66.36 -2.96
N VAL A 13 -21.09 -65.88 -1.79
CA VAL A 13 -21.53 -64.57 -1.25
C VAL A 13 -20.70 -63.50 -1.90
N LEU A 14 -21.26 -62.83 -2.91
CA LEU A 14 -20.70 -61.59 -3.46
C LEU A 14 -20.96 -60.44 -2.47
N GLY A 15 -19.95 -60.12 -1.66
CA GLY A 15 -19.95 -58.93 -0.83
C GLY A 15 -19.83 -57.69 -1.69
N ALA A 16 -20.92 -56.95 -1.84
CA ALA A 16 -20.86 -55.62 -2.44
C ALA A 16 -20.20 -54.66 -1.46
N PHE A 17 -18.94 -54.32 -1.70
CA PHE A 17 -18.24 -53.23 -1.01
C PHE A 17 -18.79 -51.90 -1.54
N SER A 18 -19.74 -51.32 -0.83
CA SER A 18 -20.17 -49.94 -1.06
C SER A 18 -19.09 -49.01 -0.54
N VAL A 19 -18.26 -48.49 -1.43
CA VAL A 19 -17.33 -47.39 -1.12
C VAL A 19 -18.18 -46.13 -0.97
N LEU A 20 -18.53 -45.80 0.28
CA LEU A 20 -19.08 -44.49 0.63
C LEU A 20 -17.95 -43.46 0.43
N GLY A 21 -17.91 -42.89 -0.76
CA GLY A 21 -17.07 -41.72 -1.03
C GLY A 21 -17.59 -40.55 -0.18
N THR A 22 -16.91 -40.27 0.94
CA THR A 22 -17.10 -38.99 1.64
C THR A 22 -16.55 -37.89 0.75
N SER A 23 -17.44 -37.22 0.01
CA SER A 23 -17.13 -35.93 -0.59
C SER A 23 -16.80 -34.98 0.55
N ALA A 24 -15.51 -34.75 0.80
CA ALA A 24 -15.10 -33.59 1.58
C ALA A 24 -15.58 -32.37 0.81
N ALA A 25 -16.70 -31.80 1.24
CA ALA A 25 -17.10 -30.47 0.77
C ALA A 25 -15.94 -29.56 1.13
N ALA A 26 -15.24 -29.07 0.10
CA ALA A 26 -14.26 -28.01 0.28
C ALA A 26 -15.03 -26.86 0.97
N GLN A 27 -14.72 -26.62 2.24
CA GLN A 27 -15.19 -25.46 2.94
C GLN A 27 -14.58 -24.28 2.19
N ALA A 28 -15.40 -23.59 1.39
CA ALA A 28 -15.00 -22.31 0.86
C ALA A 28 -14.74 -21.41 2.07
N GLU A 29 -13.45 -21.18 2.36
CA GLU A 29 -13.05 -20.25 3.40
C GLU A 29 -13.73 -18.92 3.10
N ARG A 30 -14.46 -18.42 4.08
CA ARG A 30 -15.17 -17.15 3.95
C ARG A 30 -14.13 -16.04 4.02
N TYR A 31 -13.62 -15.72 2.88
CA TYR A 31 -12.64 -14.68 2.70
C TYR A 31 -13.29 -13.30 2.89
N VAL A 32 -12.73 -12.46 3.76
CA VAL A 32 -13.15 -11.07 3.94
C VAL A 32 -12.08 -10.16 3.33
N PRO A 33 -12.31 -9.62 2.13
CA PRO A 33 -11.36 -8.70 1.53
C PRO A 33 -11.22 -7.46 2.40
N THR A 34 -9.98 -7.06 2.67
CA THR A 34 -9.65 -5.80 3.32
C THR A 34 -9.01 -4.84 2.33
N ILE A 35 -9.06 -3.56 2.62
CA ILE A 35 -8.37 -2.53 1.84
C ILE A 35 -7.18 -2.05 2.64
N TRP A 36 -6.00 -2.14 2.05
CA TRP A 36 -4.80 -1.50 2.53
C TRP A 36 -4.48 -0.28 1.67
N VAL A 37 -4.09 0.82 2.31
CA VAL A 37 -3.70 2.06 1.63
C VAL A 37 -2.18 2.16 1.70
N ASP A 38 -1.53 2.20 0.56
CA ASP A 38 -0.09 2.31 0.47
C ASP A 38 0.41 3.70 0.91
N PRO A 39 1.73 3.88 1.09
CA PRO A 39 2.29 5.19 1.45
C PRO A 39 2.02 6.31 0.44
N ASP A 40 1.66 5.96 -0.80
CA ASP A 40 1.26 6.90 -1.84
C ASP A 40 -0.22 7.27 -1.78
N GLY A 41 -0.97 6.64 -0.86
CA GLY A 41 -2.39 6.85 -0.65
C GLY A 41 -3.28 6.06 -1.59
N CYS A 42 -2.73 5.13 -2.37
CA CYS A 42 -3.51 4.30 -3.27
C CYS A 42 -4.01 3.03 -2.57
N GLU A 43 -5.22 2.64 -2.91
CA GLU A 43 -5.89 1.49 -2.32
C GLU A 43 -5.47 0.19 -3.00
N HIS A 44 -5.28 -0.83 -2.17
CA HIS A 44 -5.01 -2.18 -2.60
C HIS A 44 -5.99 -3.13 -1.93
N TRP A 45 -6.53 -4.07 -2.69
CA TRP A 45 -7.21 -5.21 -2.12
C TRP A 45 -6.18 -6.14 -1.50
N VAL A 46 -6.36 -6.45 -0.23
CA VAL A 46 -5.54 -7.42 0.49
C VAL A 46 -6.35 -8.66 0.74
N MET A 47 -5.83 -9.78 0.30
CA MET A 47 -6.32 -11.11 0.55
C MET A 47 -5.28 -11.82 1.42
N ASP A 48 -5.60 -11.97 2.71
CA ASP A 48 -4.77 -12.70 3.66
C ASP A 48 -5.63 -13.81 4.26
N ASP A 49 -5.29 -15.04 3.94
CA ASP A 49 -5.91 -16.25 4.51
C ASP A 49 -5.11 -16.81 5.69
N GLY A 50 -4.07 -16.09 6.13
CA GLY A 50 -3.17 -16.48 7.20
C GLY A 50 -2.01 -17.40 6.79
N ALA A 51 -1.93 -17.81 5.53
CA ALA A 51 -0.86 -18.62 4.97
C ALA A 51 -0.05 -17.87 3.92
N GLU A 52 -0.73 -17.24 2.94
CA GLU A 52 -0.11 -16.45 1.89
C GLU A 52 -0.96 -15.20 1.62
N GLY A 53 -0.34 -14.02 1.75
CA GLY A 53 -0.99 -12.74 1.44
C GLY A 53 -0.90 -12.42 -0.05
N TYR A 54 -2.02 -12.09 -0.68
CA TYR A 54 -2.07 -11.58 -2.04
C TYR A 54 -2.55 -10.12 -2.05
N MET A 55 -1.89 -9.28 -2.82
CA MET A 55 -2.24 -7.86 -2.96
C MET A 55 -2.46 -7.52 -4.43
N SER A 56 -3.59 -6.85 -4.72
CA SER A 56 -3.87 -6.31 -6.04
C SER A 56 -4.28 -4.84 -5.95
N PRO A 57 -3.93 -4.00 -6.94
CA PRO A 57 -4.40 -2.62 -6.94
C PRO A 57 -5.93 -2.57 -7.00
N HIS A 58 -6.53 -1.68 -6.20
CA HIS A 58 -7.93 -1.34 -6.31
C HIS A 58 -8.09 -0.37 -7.49
N LEU A 59 -8.77 -0.80 -8.53
CA LEU A 59 -8.95 -0.02 -9.75
C LEU A 59 -10.41 0.44 -9.88
N THR A 60 -10.59 1.63 -10.49
CA THR A 60 -11.90 2.09 -10.97
C THR A 60 -12.37 1.20 -12.14
N PRO A 61 -13.67 1.28 -12.55
CA PRO A 61 -14.15 0.58 -13.74
C PRO A 61 -13.37 0.91 -15.02
N GLU A 62 -12.73 2.07 -15.08
CA GLU A 62 -11.91 2.54 -16.20
C GLU A 62 -10.45 2.06 -16.10
N GLY A 63 -10.10 1.26 -15.09
CA GLY A 63 -8.77 0.70 -14.89
C GLY A 63 -7.76 1.67 -14.23
N LEU A 64 -8.22 2.76 -13.65
CA LEU A 64 -7.36 3.70 -12.93
C LEU A 64 -7.25 3.31 -11.44
N PRO A 65 -6.07 3.47 -10.80
CA PRO A 65 -5.93 3.17 -9.38
C PRO A 65 -6.79 4.12 -8.52
N VAL A 66 -7.51 3.54 -7.58
CA VAL A 66 -8.25 4.30 -6.56
C VAL A 66 -7.26 4.78 -5.50
N CYS A 67 -7.05 6.08 -5.42
CA CYS A 67 -6.14 6.68 -4.45
C CYS A 67 -6.90 7.64 -3.54
N ARG A 68 -6.75 7.47 -2.22
CA ARG A 68 -7.36 8.35 -1.20
C ARG A 68 -6.59 9.67 -1.02
N GLN A 69 -5.53 9.88 -1.79
CA GLN A 69 -4.91 11.18 -1.82
C GLN A 69 -5.89 12.13 -2.51
N GLY A 70 -6.46 13.03 -1.72
CA GLY A 70 -7.17 14.18 -2.24
C GLY A 70 -6.30 14.95 -3.24
N PRO A 71 -6.88 15.88 -4.00
CA PRO A 71 -6.13 16.66 -4.96
C PRO A 71 -4.91 17.26 -4.28
N THR A 72 -3.75 17.20 -4.94
CA THR A 72 -2.52 17.82 -4.43
C THR A 72 -2.82 19.29 -4.12
N CYS A 73 -2.81 19.67 -2.84
CA CYS A 73 -3.12 21.03 -2.40
C CYS A 73 -2.13 22.05 -2.94
N GLY A 74 -0.91 21.61 -3.25
CA GLY A 74 0.13 22.45 -3.84
C GLY A 74 1.43 21.69 -4.03
N THR A 75 2.15 22.06 -5.07
CA THR A 75 3.55 21.63 -5.28
C THR A 75 4.42 22.87 -5.07
N LEU A 76 5.36 22.78 -4.14
CA LEU A 76 6.28 23.85 -3.81
C LEU A 76 7.67 23.51 -4.34
N ASN A 77 8.27 24.45 -5.07
CA ASN A 77 9.64 24.28 -5.49
C ASN A 77 10.58 24.38 -4.26
N THR A 78 11.36 23.34 -4.02
CA THR A 78 12.26 23.23 -2.87
C THR A 78 13.31 24.33 -2.83
N ASP A 79 13.77 24.82 -3.99
CA ASP A 79 14.81 25.86 -4.08
C ASP A 79 14.35 27.22 -3.56
N GLN A 80 13.02 27.44 -3.47
CA GLN A 80 12.45 28.65 -2.88
C GLN A 80 12.44 28.64 -1.35
N PHE A 81 12.65 27.50 -0.71
CA PHE A 81 12.54 27.33 0.72
C PHE A 81 13.82 26.77 1.36
N PHE A 82 14.63 26.06 0.58
CA PHE A 82 15.83 25.43 1.07
C PHE A 82 17.04 25.84 0.20
N ALA A 83 18.10 26.26 0.83
CA ALA A 83 19.38 26.39 0.14
C ALA A 83 19.90 24.99 -0.28
N THR A 84 20.84 24.96 -1.23
CA THR A 84 21.48 23.72 -1.69
C THR A 84 21.99 22.92 -0.50
N ASP A 85 21.70 21.60 -0.48
CA ASP A 85 22.04 20.66 0.59
C ASP A 85 21.53 21.02 2.00
N GLN A 86 20.67 22.02 2.11
CA GLN A 86 20.08 22.41 3.38
C GLN A 86 18.66 21.86 3.55
N HIS A 87 18.29 21.66 4.81
CA HIS A 87 16.94 21.30 5.23
C HIS A 87 16.34 22.33 6.21
N ARG A 88 17.05 23.44 6.43
CA ARG A 88 16.57 24.58 7.23
C ARG A 88 15.80 25.53 6.33
N ILE A 89 14.65 25.97 6.80
CA ILE A 89 13.81 26.97 6.12
C ILE A 89 14.12 28.30 6.78
N ASP A 90 14.42 29.31 6.00
CA ASP A 90 14.66 30.66 6.51
C ASP A 90 13.37 31.31 7.06
N ALA A 91 13.51 32.45 7.72
CA ALA A 91 12.38 33.14 8.32
C ALA A 91 11.31 33.56 7.30
N ARG A 92 11.73 33.95 6.09
CA ARG A 92 10.84 34.36 5.01
C ARG A 92 10.07 33.18 4.44
N GLY A 93 10.76 32.08 4.15
CA GLY A 93 10.14 30.82 3.70
C GLY A 93 9.16 30.27 4.72
N ARG A 94 9.54 30.30 6.01
CA ARG A 94 8.67 29.88 7.11
C ARG A 94 7.40 30.73 7.20
N ALA A 95 7.51 32.05 7.10
CA ALA A 95 6.33 32.93 7.11
C ALA A 95 5.39 32.65 5.94
N ARG A 96 5.94 32.41 4.73
CA ARG A 96 5.14 32.04 3.56
C ARG A 96 4.40 30.72 3.74
N LEU A 97 5.08 29.69 4.26
CA LEU A 97 4.46 28.38 4.52
C LEU A 97 3.40 28.45 5.62
N LEU A 98 3.66 29.19 6.71
CA LEU A 98 2.67 29.42 7.76
C LEU A 98 1.41 30.08 7.21
N ASN A 99 1.56 31.12 6.38
CA ASN A 99 0.43 31.79 5.76
C ASN A 99 -0.37 30.84 4.86
N PHE A 100 0.33 30.06 4.02
CA PHE A 100 -0.29 29.06 3.14
C PHE A 100 -1.10 28.03 3.93
N PHE A 101 -0.52 27.43 4.96
CA PHE A 101 -1.24 26.42 5.75
C PHE A 101 -2.38 26.99 6.58
N ARG A 102 -2.24 28.21 7.09
CA ARG A 102 -3.32 28.88 7.85
C ARG A 102 -4.50 29.27 6.97
N SER A 103 -4.25 29.72 5.74
CA SER A 103 -5.29 30.09 4.78
C SER A 103 -5.96 28.90 4.09
N SER A 104 -5.37 27.71 4.18
CA SER A 104 -5.94 26.49 3.60
C SER A 104 -7.16 26.01 4.40
N GLU A 105 -8.22 25.60 3.72
CA GLU A 105 -9.39 24.95 4.33
C GLU A 105 -9.06 23.53 4.81
N ALA A 106 -8.05 22.89 4.23
CA ALA A 106 -7.61 21.55 4.66
C ALA A 106 -7.11 21.59 6.09
N THR A 107 -7.49 20.58 6.89
CA THR A 107 -7.10 20.42 8.29
C THR A 107 -6.00 19.39 8.49
N VAL A 108 -5.82 18.49 7.52
CA VAL A 108 -4.84 17.40 7.54
C VAL A 108 -4.01 17.44 6.27
N PHE A 109 -2.71 17.30 6.41
CA PHE A 109 -1.74 17.33 5.30
C PHE A 109 -0.86 16.09 5.30
N SER A 110 -0.61 15.56 4.11
CA SER A 110 0.48 14.61 3.83
C SER A 110 1.61 15.38 3.15
N ILE A 111 2.82 15.24 3.65
CA ILE A 111 4.00 15.96 3.17
C ILE A 111 4.95 14.98 2.49
N ALA A 112 5.18 15.18 1.20
CA ALA A 112 6.13 14.43 0.40
C ALA A 112 7.35 15.30 0.06
N GLY A 113 8.55 14.83 0.41
CA GLY A 113 9.81 15.49 0.08
C GLY A 113 10.51 14.80 -1.08
N HIS A 114 11.00 15.56 -2.04
CA HIS A 114 11.75 15.07 -3.20
C HIS A 114 13.08 15.82 -3.33
N THR A 115 14.05 15.22 -4.01
CA THR A 115 15.35 15.85 -4.36
C THR A 115 15.69 15.55 -5.82
N TYR A 116 16.63 16.32 -6.37
CA TYR A 116 17.24 16.00 -7.65
C TYR A 116 18.27 14.87 -7.52
N ALA A 117 18.54 14.16 -8.62
CA ALA A 117 19.50 13.06 -8.72
C ALA A 117 20.95 13.56 -8.81
N ARG A 118 21.38 14.43 -7.85
CA ARG A 118 22.75 15.02 -7.85
C ARG A 118 23.71 14.38 -6.86
N ALA A 119 23.22 13.52 -5.97
CA ALA A 119 24.02 12.86 -4.93
C ALA A 119 23.64 11.37 -4.86
N SER A 120 24.21 10.62 -3.90
CA SER A 120 23.82 9.23 -3.72
C SER A 120 22.35 9.11 -3.29
N ASP A 121 21.67 8.04 -3.74
CA ASP A 121 20.29 7.75 -3.39
C ASP A 121 20.07 7.78 -1.86
N ALA A 122 20.97 7.17 -1.07
CA ALA A 122 20.87 7.19 0.38
C ALA A 122 20.99 8.60 0.98
N TYR A 123 21.79 9.47 0.38
CA TYR A 123 21.89 10.87 0.79
C TYR A 123 20.61 11.62 0.45
N ASN A 124 20.12 11.49 -0.78
CA ASN A 124 18.91 12.14 -1.27
C ASN A 124 17.67 11.72 -0.48
N LEU A 125 17.58 10.44 -0.11
CA LEU A 125 16.50 9.94 0.74
C LEU A 125 16.52 10.61 2.13
N ARG A 126 17.70 10.71 2.77
CA ARG A 126 17.83 11.39 4.07
C ARG A 126 17.56 12.89 3.98
N LEU A 127 18.02 13.55 2.92
CA LEU A 127 17.81 14.99 2.73
C LEU A 127 16.33 15.30 2.51
N SER A 128 15.66 14.56 1.63
CA SER A 128 14.23 14.73 1.35
C SER A 128 13.37 14.47 2.61
N GLN A 129 13.72 13.45 3.42
CA GLN A 129 13.04 13.20 4.68
C GLN A 129 13.21 14.35 5.68
N ARG A 130 14.41 14.90 5.83
CA ARG A 130 14.64 16.07 6.71
C ARG A 130 13.88 17.31 6.22
N ARG A 131 13.78 17.52 4.92
CA ARG A 131 13.00 18.62 4.32
C ARG A 131 11.51 18.43 4.57
N ALA A 132 10.99 17.23 4.33
CA ALA A 132 9.60 16.90 4.63
C ALA A 132 9.27 17.14 6.11
N ASN A 133 10.13 16.72 7.03
CA ASN A 133 9.95 16.92 8.46
C ASN A 133 9.98 18.42 8.85
N ALA A 134 10.82 19.23 8.21
CA ALA A 134 10.88 20.66 8.44
C ALA A 134 9.58 21.36 8.03
N VAL A 135 8.99 20.97 6.89
CA VAL A 135 7.67 21.47 6.46
C VAL A 135 6.57 20.97 7.39
N ALA A 136 6.58 19.68 7.78
CA ALA A 136 5.62 19.10 8.69
C ALA A 136 5.58 19.81 10.08
N ALA A 137 6.73 20.29 10.55
CA ALA A 137 6.79 21.11 11.77
C ALA A 137 6.01 22.42 11.60
N ILE A 138 6.12 23.07 10.44
CA ILE A 138 5.41 24.32 10.14
C ILE A 138 3.89 24.07 9.98
N VAL A 139 3.49 22.93 9.41
CA VAL A 139 2.07 22.52 9.35
C VAL A 139 1.47 22.46 10.76
N ARG A 140 2.17 21.78 11.68
CA ARG A 140 1.71 21.67 13.08
C ARG A 140 1.67 23.03 13.79
N GLU A 141 2.65 23.88 13.52
CA GLU A 141 2.69 25.25 14.03
C GLU A 141 1.54 26.11 13.49
N ALA A 142 1.08 25.85 12.27
CA ALA A 142 -0.10 26.47 11.69
C ALA A 142 -1.42 26.00 12.31
N GLY A 143 -1.39 25.07 13.28
CA GLY A 143 -2.55 24.46 13.92
C GLY A 143 -3.21 23.37 13.11
N LYS A 144 -2.50 22.80 12.11
CA LYS A 144 -2.98 21.73 11.24
C LYS A 144 -2.37 20.39 11.62
N GLN A 145 -3.00 19.29 11.19
CA GLN A 145 -2.52 17.94 11.41
C GLN A 145 -1.65 17.46 10.25
N VAL A 146 -0.70 16.58 10.57
CA VAL A 146 0.12 15.89 9.57
C VAL A 146 -0.20 14.41 9.65
N SER A 147 -0.79 13.87 8.60
CA SER A 147 -1.05 12.43 8.48
C SER A 147 0.22 11.65 8.16
N GLN A 148 1.08 12.24 7.31
CA GLN A 148 2.30 11.58 6.86
C GLN A 148 3.38 12.61 6.52
N SER A 149 4.65 12.25 6.74
CA SER A 149 5.82 13.03 6.31
C SER A 149 6.88 12.08 5.78
N VAL A 150 7.06 12.03 4.47
CA VAL A 150 7.91 11.07 3.78
C VAL A 150 8.85 11.74 2.81
N GLY A 151 10.13 11.33 2.83
CA GLY A 151 11.14 11.69 1.85
C GLY A 151 11.31 10.57 0.83
N TYR A 152 11.12 10.88 -0.43
CA TYR A 152 11.27 9.92 -1.54
C TYR A 152 12.64 10.04 -2.25
N GLY A 153 13.47 11.01 -1.87
CA GLY A 153 14.71 11.27 -2.59
C GLY A 153 14.43 11.58 -4.06
N GLU A 154 15.17 10.93 -4.94
CA GLU A 154 15.00 11.00 -6.40
C GLU A 154 14.12 9.88 -6.98
N ARG A 155 13.68 8.92 -6.15
CA ARG A 155 13.02 7.69 -6.58
C ARG A 155 11.64 7.89 -7.21
N LYS A 156 10.98 9.02 -6.91
CA LYS A 156 9.67 9.38 -7.45
C LYS A 156 9.75 10.80 -8.02
N PRO A 157 10.38 10.98 -9.19
CA PRO A 157 10.49 12.30 -9.80
C PRO A 157 9.12 12.81 -10.22
N ARG A 158 8.77 14.02 -9.80
CA ARG A 158 7.55 14.72 -10.22
C ARG A 158 7.71 15.45 -11.57
N ALA A 159 8.95 15.57 -12.04
CA ALA A 159 9.33 16.09 -13.35
C ALA A 159 10.51 15.28 -13.88
N THR A 160 10.75 15.34 -15.19
CA THR A 160 11.92 14.66 -15.76
C THR A 160 13.20 15.24 -15.20
N ASN A 161 14.10 14.39 -14.71
CA ASN A 161 15.42 14.78 -14.23
C ASN A 161 16.40 15.14 -15.37
N ASN A 162 15.91 15.22 -16.61
CA ASN A 162 16.73 15.40 -17.83
C ASN A 162 17.06 16.88 -18.15
N THR A 163 16.62 17.83 -17.33
CA THR A 163 16.96 19.24 -17.47
C THR A 163 17.88 19.65 -16.35
N ALA A 164 19.17 19.46 -16.57
CA ALA A 164 20.22 20.15 -15.84
C ALA A 164 20.77 21.26 -16.71
#